data_5318749a76799f4dbfbd6199775800c7
#
_entry.id   5318749a76799f4dbfbd6199775800c7
#
_cell.length_a   1.000
_cell.length_b   1.000
_cell.length_c   1.000
_cell.angle_alpha   90.00
_cell.angle_beta   90.00
_cell.angle_gamma   90.00
#
_symmetry.space_group_name_H-M   'P 1'
#
loop_
_entity.id
_entity.type
_entity.pdbx_description
1 polymer ?
#
loop_
_entity_poly.entity_id
_entity_poly.type
_entity_poly.pdbx_seq_one_letter_code
_entity_poly.pdbx_strand_id
1 'polypeptide(L)'
;MIGGLLRPCPWGEVAIVCDEAVRGGHMWYQFFKYTLFAPGTRLVCRPWVVGEENIPTDGGAILASNHLGVLDPLIVASMIDRPITYPAKKELFDPSGGPGKRIVAWFMHAVDQVPLDRSGGRGSLTAMDPVLERLQEGGLVGIFPEGTRSADDRMFKAKTGVARLALTAKVPVIPVGVAGSQTSRTVCGIPLCSRPGLIFGRPLDFSDYSDRVGETAVLRWVTNEIMDAVAELTGQEYVDVFATRVKYGNLRGKDLTPWVRDRPGHVAPPAPRMDRQRVTSETQPGTDGTSSTVSQPPSVLTDLH
;
A
#
# COMPACT_ATOMS: atom_id res chain seq x y z
N MET A 1 -17.49 2.28 42.43
CA MET A 1 -17.63 3.68 42.00
C MET A 1 -16.27 4.16 41.51
N ILE A 2 -16.04 4.09 40.20
CA ILE A 2 -14.86 4.68 39.54
C ILE A 2 -15.41 5.55 38.42
N GLY A 3 -15.54 6.83 38.71
CA GLY A 3 -15.95 7.86 37.76
C GLY A 3 -14.75 8.29 36.93
N GLY A 4 -14.66 7.80 35.68
CA GLY A 4 -13.74 8.31 34.68
C GLY A 4 -14.28 9.60 34.10
N LEU A 5 -13.62 10.73 34.34
CA LEU A 5 -13.92 12.02 33.73
C LEU A 5 -13.67 11.90 32.19
N LEU A 6 -14.76 11.82 31.46
CA LEU A 6 -14.75 12.12 30.02
C LEU A 6 -14.59 13.64 29.88
N ARG A 7 -13.45 14.07 29.31
CA ARG A 7 -13.27 15.46 28.89
C ARG A 7 -14.20 15.70 27.69
N PRO A 8 -15.04 16.75 27.70
CA PRO A 8 -15.83 17.08 26.50
C PRO A 8 -14.89 17.52 25.38
N CYS A 9 -14.99 16.87 24.26
CA CYS A 9 -14.31 17.27 23.01
C CYS A 9 -14.91 18.62 22.57
N PRO A 10 -14.12 19.64 22.22
CA PRO A 10 -14.63 20.97 21.85
C PRO A 10 -15.38 21.01 20.51
N TRP A 11 -15.56 19.88 19.85
CA TRP A 11 -16.17 19.73 18.53
C TRP A 11 -17.36 18.75 18.51
N GLY A 12 -18.13 18.73 19.57
CA GLY A 12 -19.26 17.79 19.78
C GLY A 12 -20.31 17.72 18.67
N GLU A 13 -20.48 18.77 17.88
CA GLU A 13 -21.39 18.74 16.72
C GLU A 13 -20.75 18.17 15.44
N VAL A 14 -19.42 18.20 15.34
CA VAL A 14 -18.69 17.67 14.17
C VAL A 14 -18.61 16.14 14.20
N ALA A 15 -18.60 15.52 15.38
CA ALA A 15 -18.49 14.06 15.50
C ALA A 15 -19.78 13.35 15.04
N ILE A 16 -20.95 13.91 15.27
CA ILE A 16 -22.23 13.34 14.80
C ILE A 16 -22.35 13.46 13.27
N VAL A 17 -21.92 14.60 12.71
CA VAL A 17 -21.92 14.83 11.26
C VAL A 17 -20.90 13.91 10.56
N CYS A 18 -19.77 13.59 11.20
CA CYS A 18 -18.79 12.65 10.66
C CYS A 18 -19.31 11.21 10.63
N ASP A 19 -20.03 10.74 11.66
CA ASP A 19 -20.56 9.36 11.68
C ASP A 19 -21.69 9.16 10.65
N GLU A 20 -22.55 10.16 10.46
CA GLU A 20 -23.56 10.13 9.37
C GLU A 20 -22.94 10.27 7.98
N ALA A 21 -21.89 11.07 7.82
CA ALA A 21 -21.19 11.20 6.54
C ALA A 21 -20.44 9.93 6.16
N VAL A 22 -19.82 9.23 7.13
CA VAL A 22 -19.14 7.94 6.92
C VAL A 22 -20.16 6.85 6.54
N ARG A 23 -21.29 6.77 7.22
CA ARG A 23 -22.36 5.82 6.87
C ARG A 23 -23.00 6.15 5.52
N GLY A 24 -23.22 7.42 5.24
CA GLY A 24 -23.72 7.89 3.95
C GLY A 24 -22.76 7.62 2.81
N GLY A 25 -21.46 7.83 2.98
CA GLY A 25 -20.45 7.55 1.98
C GLY A 25 -20.35 6.06 1.63
N HIS A 26 -20.45 5.18 2.62
CA HIS A 26 -20.46 3.74 2.38
C HIS A 26 -21.67 3.27 1.56
N MET A 27 -22.85 3.81 1.83
CA MET A 27 -24.06 3.52 1.08
C MET A 27 -23.98 3.98 -0.39
N TRP A 28 -23.47 5.21 -0.63
CA TRP A 28 -23.30 5.73 -1.99
C TRP A 28 -22.21 4.98 -2.76
N TYR A 29 -21.11 4.59 -2.06
CA TYR A 29 -20.07 3.74 -2.65
C TYR A 29 -20.67 2.43 -3.18
N GLN A 30 -21.43 1.70 -2.35
CA GLN A 30 -22.09 0.44 -2.72
C GLN A 30 -23.09 0.66 -3.85
N PHE A 31 -23.89 1.70 -3.77
CA PHE A 31 -24.85 2.04 -4.80
C PHE A 31 -24.16 2.23 -6.16
N PHE A 32 -23.20 3.14 -6.26
CA PHE A 32 -22.48 3.39 -7.51
C PHE A 32 -21.71 2.17 -8.00
N LYS A 33 -21.07 1.44 -7.10
CA LYS A 33 -20.33 0.23 -7.44
C LYS A 33 -21.23 -0.80 -8.11
N TYR A 34 -22.33 -1.18 -7.50
CA TYR A 34 -23.15 -2.30 -7.99
C TYR A 34 -24.15 -1.90 -9.07
N THR A 35 -24.60 -0.64 -9.13
CA THR A 35 -25.56 -0.21 -10.16
C THR A 35 -24.90 0.32 -11.43
N LEU A 36 -23.70 0.91 -11.33
CA LEU A 36 -23.08 1.61 -12.46
C LEU A 36 -21.69 1.04 -12.81
N PHE A 37 -20.76 1.06 -11.85
CA PHE A 37 -19.35 0.82 -12.17
C PHE A 37 -19.04 -0.64 -12.44
N ALA A 38 -19.45 -1.59 -11.60
CA ALA A 38 -19.17 -3.00 -11.80
C ALA A 38 -19.89 -3.57 -13.02
N PRO A 39 -21.20 -3.33 -13.25
CA PRO A 39 -21.85 -3.76 -14.48
C PRO A 39 -21.24 -3.10 -15.73
N GLY A 40 -21.00 -1.79 -15.68
CA GLY A 40 -20.39 -1.06 -16.78
C GLY A 40 -18.99 -1.56 -17.13
N THR A 41 -18.14 -1.75 -16.15
CA THR A 41 -16.77 -2.27 -16.32
C THR A 41 -16.79 -3.70 -16.86
N ARG A 42 -17.64 -4.56 -16.32
CA ARG A 42 -17.80 -5.96 -16.80
C ARG A 42 -18.30 -6.04 -18.24
N LEU A 43 -19.25 -5.19 -18.60
CA LEU A 43 -19.84 -5.18 -19.95
C LEU A 43 -18.88 -4.60 -20.99
N VAL A 44 -18.24 -3.46 -20.66
CA VAL A 44 -17.46 -2.66 -21.61
C VAL A 44 -16.01 -3.13 -21.69
N CYS A 45 -15.36 -3.35 -20.53
CA CYS A 45 -13.94 -3.70 -20.47
C CYS A 45 -13.71 -5.21 -20.37
N ARG A 46 -14.67 -5.98 -19.84
CA ARG A 46 -14.56 -7.45 -19.64
C ARG A 46 -13.29 -7.86 -18.91
N PRO A 47 -13.03 -7.30 -17.72
CA PRO A 47 -11.83 -7.61 -16.96
C PRO A 47 -11.80 -9.07 -16.52
N TRP A 48 -10.61 -9.60 -16.29
CA TRP A 48 -10.39 -10.87 -15.62
C TRP A 48 -9.61 -10.64 -14.32
N VAL A 49 -9.84 -11.51 -13.33
CA VAL A 49 -9.28 -11.38 -11.98
C VAL A 49 -8.70 -12.73 -11.56
N VAL A 50 -7.54 -12.70 -10.89
CA VAL A 50 -6.87 -13.85 -10.29
C VAL A 50 -6.33 -13.46 -8.93
N GLY A 51 -6.42 -14.36 -7.93
CA GLY A 51 -5.83 -14.18 -6.61
C GLY A 51 -6.65 -13.28 -5.68
N GLU A 52 -7.95 -13.08 -5.95
CA GLU A 52 -8.83 -12.26 -5.10
C GLU A 52 -8.89 -12.77 -3.65
N GLU A 53 -8.69 -14.06 -3.44
CA GLU A 53 -8.58 -14.71 -2.13
C GLU A 53 -7.41 -14.20 -1.27
N ASN A 54 -6.43 -13.52 -1.87
CA ASN A 54 -5.31 -12.91 -1.16
C ASN A 54 -5.68 -11.57 -0.49
N ILE A 55 -6.85 -11.02 -0.80
CA ILE A 55 -7.35 -9.80 -0.16
C ILE A 55 -7.96 -10.17 1.18
N PRO A 56 -7.48 -9.65 2.32
CA PRO A 56 -8.04 -9.99 3.62
C PRO A 56 -9.50 -9.55 3.70
N THR A 57 -10.35 -10.37 4.31
CA THR A 57 -11.78 -10.10 4.48
C THR A 57 -12.07 -8.96 5.45
N ASP A 58 -11.16 -8.73 6.38
CA ASP A 58 -11.24 -7.71 7.42
C ASP A 58 -9.86 -7.10 7.70
N GLY A 59 -9.81 -6.10 8.58
CA GLY A 59 -8.58 -5.38 8.91
C GLY A 59 -8.08 -4.47 7.78
N GLY A 60 -7.15 -3.58 8.13
CA GLY A 60 -6.53 -2.67 7.19
C GLY A 60 -5.55 -3.39 6.26
N ALA A 61 -5.51 -3.00 4.99
CA ALA A 61 -4.51 -3.49 4.05
C ALA A 61 -4.25 -2.48 2.92
N ILE A 62 -3.06 -2.54 2.34
CA ILE A 62 -2.67 -1.71 1.20
C ILE A 62 -2.66 -2.57 -0.06
N LEU A 63 -3.41 -2.17 -1.09
CA LEU A 63 -3.29 -2.70 -2.43
C LEU A 63 -2.28 -1.84 -3.21
N ALA A 64 -1.06 -2.36 -3.42
CA ALA A 64 -0.01 -1.64 -4.14
C ALA A 64 0.07 -2.12 -5.59
N SER A 65 -0.15 -1.23 -6.55
CA SER A 65 -0.33 -1.59 -7.95
C SER A 65 0.53 -0.74 -8.88
N ASN A 66 0.98 -1.31 -10.01
CA ASN A 66 1.44 -0.53 -11.15
C ASN A 66 0.29 0.32 -11.73
N HIS A 67 0.61 1.35 -12.50
CA HIS A 67 -0.40 2.29 -12.99
C HIS A 67 -0.25 2.54 -14.50
N LEU A 68 -1.13 1.95 -15.29
CA LEU A 68 -1.10 2.02 -16.76
C LEU A 68 -2.20 2.94 -17.31
N GLY A 69 -3.44 2.75 -16.87
CA GLY A 69 -4.62 3.41 -17.40
C GLY A 69 -5.27 4.41 -16.43
N VAL A 70 -6.06 5.32 -16.98
CA VAL A 70 -6.86 6.27 -16.17
C VAL A 70 -7.89 5.53 -15.33
N LEU A 71 -8.40 4.41 -15.86
CA LEU A 71 -9.47 3.63 -15.24
C LEU A 71 -8.99 2.60 -14.21
N ASP A 72 -7.68 2.43 -14.00
CA ASP A 72 -7.17 1.41 -13.06
C ASP A 72 -7.84 1.45 -11.67
N PRO A 73 -7.97 2.62 -11.00
CA PRO A 73 -8.63 2.67 -9.70
C PRO A 73 -10.09 2.19 -9.76
N LEU A 74 -10.79 2.55 -10.84
CA LEU A 74 -12.18 2.17 -11.04
C LEU A 74 -12.32 0.67 -11.34
N ILE A 75 -11.43 0.13 -12.16
CA ILE A 75 -11.43 -1.29 -12.52
C ILE A 75 -11.17 -2.13 -11.26
N VAL A 76 -10.14 -1.80 -10.49
CA VAL A 76 -9.84 -2.50 -9.23
C VAL A 76 -11.02 -2.41 -8.26
N ALA A 77 -11.54 -1.20 -8.00
CA ALA A 77 -12.67 -0.97 -7.10
C ALA A 77 -13.95 -1.72 -7.53
N SER A 78 -14.14 -1.90 -8.84
CA SER A 78 -15.32 -2.57 -9.40
C SER A 78 -15.25 -4.09 -9.29
N MET A 79 -14.06 -4.67 -9.15
CA MET A 79 -13.84 -6.12 -9.22
C MET A 79 -13.65 -6.77 -7.86
N ILE A 80 -13.31 -6.06 -6.81
CA ILE A 80 -13.14 -6.57 -5.45
C ILE A 80 -14.39 -6.30 -4.61
N ASP A 81 -14.72 -7.15 -3.65
CA ASP A 81 -15.94 -6.98 -2.84
C ASP A 81 -15.82 -5.86 -1.81
N ARG A 82 -14.67 -5.73 -1.15
CA ARG A 82 -14.45 -4.70 -0.14
C ARG A 82 -14.36 -3.30 -0.74
N PRO A 83 -14.88 -2.27 -0.08
CA PRO A 83 -14.65 -0.88 -0.45
C PRO A 83 -13.15 -0.56 -0.40
N ILE A 84 -12.68 0.17 -1.40
CA ILE A 84 -11.29 0.61 -1.48
C ILE A 84 -11.21 2.13 -1.62
N THR A 85 -10.36 2.74 -0.82
CA THR A 85 -10.09 4.17 -0.82
C THR A 85 -8.79 4.47 -1.57
N TYR A 86 -8.81 5.41 -2.49
CA TYR A 86 -7.61 5.90 -3.17
C TYR A 86 -7.29 7.33 -2.76
N PRO A 87 -6.01 7.67 -2.49
CA PRO A 87 -5.60 9.05 -2.34
C PRO A 87 -5.69 9.77 -3.70
N ALA A 88 -6.57 10.74 -3.80
CA ALA A 88 -6.81 11.53 -4.99
C ALA A 88 -6.32 12.98 -4.81
N LYS A 89 -6.13 13.71 -5.92
CA LYS A 89 -5.67 15.10 -5.87
C LYS A 89 -6.66 15.97 -5.10
N LYS A 90 -6.18 16.77 -4.13
CA LYS A 90 -7.03 17.64 -3.30
C LYS A 90 -7.91 18.60 -4.12
N GLU A 91 -7.46 19.00 -5.31
CA GLU A 91 -8.22 19.88 -6.20
C GLU A 91 -9.52 19.25 -6.71
N LEU A 92 -9.65 17.91 -6.65
CA LEU A 92 -10.89 17.21 -7.00
C LEU A 92 -11.96 17.34 -5.90
N PHE A 93 -11.57 17.70 -4.68
CA PHE A 93 -12.46 17.91 -3.55
C PHE A 93 -12.86 19.38 -3.35
N ASP A 94 -12.32 20.28 -4.18
CA ASP A 94 -12.62 21.71 -4.11
C ASP A 94 -13.91 22.04 -4.89
N PRO A 95 -15.01 22.44 -4.18
CA PRO A 95 -16.28 22.80 -4.83
C PRO A 95 -16.28 24.21 -5.45
N SER A 96 -15.21 25.00 -5.31
CA SER A 96 -15.13 26.43 -5.63
C SER A 96 -14.96 26.64 -7.11
N GLY A 97 -15.47 26.18 -8.03
CA GLY A 97 -15.18 26.40 -9.46
C GLY A 97 -16.39 26.14 -10.38
N GLY A 98 -17.59 26.29 -9.80
CA GLY A 98 -18.84 26.13 -10.53
C GLY A 98 -19.50 24.77 -10.36
N PRO A 99 -20.69 24.56 -10.96
CA PRO A 99 -21.54 23.38 -10.69
C PRO A 99 -20.86 22.05 -11.03
N GLY A 100 -20.06 21.99 -12.09
CA GLY A 100 -19.33 20.77 -12.45
C GLY A 100 -18.32 20.35 -11.39
N LYS A 101 -17.54 21.30 -10.82
CA LYS A 101 -16.60 20.98 -9.74
C LYS A 101 -17.31 20.56 -8.45
N ARG A 102 -18.46 21.14 -8.15
CA ARG A 102 -19.28 20.75 -6.99
C ARG A 102 -19.75 19.30 -7.11
N ILE A 103 -20.16 18.86 -8.30
CA ILE A 103 -20.56 17.47 -8.56
C ILE A 103 -19.35 16.55 -8.38
N VAL A 104 -18.18 16.91 -8.92
CA VAL A 104 -16.96 16.09 -8.76
C VAL A 104 -16.54 16.01 -7.31
N ALA A 105 -16.53 17.12 -6.58
CA ALA A 105 -16.19 17.13 -5.16
C ALA A 105 -17.13 16.25 -4.33
N TRP A 106 -18.45 16.43 -4.55
CA TRP A 106 -19.46 15.58 -3.92
C TRP A 106 -19.25 14.08 -4.25
N PHE A 107 -18.99 13.76 -5.52
CA PHE A 107 -18.76 12.37 -5.94
C PHE A 107 -17.51 11.79 -5.27
N MET A 108 -16.38 12.53 -5.17
CA MET A 108 -15.18 12.05 -4.51
C MET A 108 -15.43 11.69 -3.05
N HIS A 109 -16.19 12.50 -2.33
CA HIS A 109 -16.62 12.20 -0.95
C HIS A 109 -17.61 11.01 -0.92
N ALA A 110 -18.57 10.96 -1.83
CA ALA A 110 -19.58 9.90 -1.88
C ALA A 110 -18.97 8.51 -2.15
N VAL A 111 -17.86 8.44 -2.88
CA VAL A 111 -17.11 7.19 -3.15
C VAL A 111 -15.92 7.00 -2.21
N ASP A 112 -15.90 7.71 -1.08
CA ASP A 112 -14.94 7.53 0.01
C ASP A 112 -13.46 7.68 -0.42
N GLN A 113 -13.18 8.62 -1.34
CA GLN A 113 -11.81 8.95 -1.72
C GLN A 113 -11.22 9.98 -0.76
N VAL A 114 -9.90 9.95 -0.57
CA VAL A 114 -9.19 10.79 0.39
C VAL A 114 -8.37 11.85 -0.34
N PRO A 115 -8.48 13.15 0.06
CA PRO A 115 -7.69 14.20 -0.55
C PRO A 115 -6.21 14.07 -0.18
N LEU A 116 -5.32 14.11 -1.19
CA LEU A 116 -3.88 14.10 -1.01
C LEU A 116 -3.26 15.37 -1.57
N ASP A 117 -2.57 16.12 -0.72
CA ASP A 117 -1.75 17.24 -1.13
C ASP A 117 -0.42 16.73 -1.71
N ARG A 118 -0.21 16.94 -3.01
CA ARG A 118 1.01 16.52 -3.73
C ARG A 118 1.99 17.67 -3.94
N SER A 119 1.78 18.84 -3.31
CA SER A 119 2.61 20.03 -3.51
C SER A 119 4.06 19.89 -3.02
N GLY A 120 4.37 18.83 -2.29
CA GLY A 120 5.74 18.47 -1.90
C GLY A 120 6.24 19.18 -0.63
N GLY A 121 7.36 18.72 -0.10
CA GLY A 121 8.01 19.28 1.07
C GLY A 121 7.72 18.53 2.38
N ARG A 122 8.05 19.15 3.53
CA ARG A 122 7.82 18.60 4.88
C ARG A 122 6.33 18.34 5.19
N GLY A 123 5.40 19.00 4.51
CA GLY A 123 3.96 18.75 4.58
C GLY A 123 3.50 17.41 3.99
N SER A 124 4.39 16.68 3.31
CA SER A 124 4.09 15.37 2.72
C SER A 124 3.83 14.27 3.77
N LEU A 125 4.24 14.45 5.03
CA LEU A 125 3.99 13.47 6.11
C LEU A 125 2.54 13.59 6.60
N THR A 126 2.11 14.78 6.95
CA THR A 126 0.73 15.06 7.38
C THR A 126 -0.29 14.90 6.24
N ALA A 127 0.15 15.04 4.98
CA ALA A 127 -0.72 14.80 3.82
C ALA A 127 -1.17 13.33 3.72
N MET A 128 -0.53 12.40 4.41
CA MET A 128 -0.89 10.97 4.40
C MET A 128 -1.72 10.57 5.64
N ASP A 129 -1.93 11.47 6.59
CA ASP A 129 -2.69 11.17 7.82
C ASP A 129 -4.10 10.64 7.54
N PRO A 130 -4.90 11.19 6.61
CA PRO A 130 -6.22 10.65 6.32
C PRO A 130 -6.18 9.22 5.70
N VAL A 131 -5.10 8.89 5.00
CA VAL A 131 -4.87 7.54 4.46
C VAL A 131 -4.51 6.58 5.59
N LEU A 132 -3.68 7.04 6.52
CA LEU A 132 -3.30 6.28 7.70
C LEU A 132 -4.50 5.99 8.61
N GLU A 133 -5.35 6.98 8.86
CA GLU A 133 -6.60 6.82 9.61
C GLU A 133 -7.48 5.74 8.98
N ARG A 134 -7.67 5.77 7.66
CA ARG A 134 -8.47 4.76 6.96
C ARG A 134 -7.90 3.33 7.12
N LEU A 135 -6.57 3.16 7.09
CA LEU A 135 -5.93 1.88 7.35
C LEU A 135 -6.12 1.41 8.79
N GLN A 136 -6.05 2.31 9.76
CA GLN A 136 -6.24 2.02 11.18
C GLN A 136 -7.70 1.66 11.52
N GLU A 137 -8.66 2.21 10.78
CA GLU A 137 -10.08 1.84 10.85
C GLU A 137 -10.38 0.48 10.21
N GLY A 138 -9.37 -0.20 9.69
CA GLY A 138 -9.54 -1.50 9.03
C GLY A 138 -9.92 -1.41 7.55
N GLY A 139 -9.79 -0.25 6.92
CA GLY A 139 -10.12 -0.05 5.50
C GLY A 139 -9.05 -0.56 4.53
N LEU A 140 -9.45 -0.83 3.28
CA LEU A 140 -8.52 -1.06 2.18
C LEU A 140 -8.12 0.27 1.55
N VAL A 141 -6.81 0.42 1.29
CA VAL A 141 -6.27 1.58 0.60
C VAL A 141 -5.51 1.15 -0.65
N GLY A 142 -5.87 1.70 -1.79
CA GLY A 142 -5.18 1.50 -3.05
C GLY A 142 -4.09 2.55 -3.25
N ILE A 143 -2.89 2.11 -3.55
CA ILE A 143 -1.73 2.99 -3.80
C ILE A 143 -1.10 2.62 -5.14
N PHE A 144 -0.75 3.64 -5.92
CA PHE A 144 0.14 3.52 -7.07
C PHE A 144 1.52 4.05 -6.68
N PRO A 145 2.49 3.20 -6.31
CA PRO A 145 3.75 3.65 -5.72
C PRO A 145 4.60 4.50 -6.68
N GLU A 146 4.43 4.35 -7.98
CA GLU A 146 5.09 5.17 -9.01
C GLU A 146 4.66 6.65 -8.94
N GLY A 147 3.47 6.94 -8.38
CA GLY A 147 2.91 8.27 -8.18
C GLY A 147 2.36 8.96 -9.43
N THR A 148 2.44 8.31 -10.58
CA THR A 148 1.80 8.72 -11.84
C THR A 148 1.69 7.51 -12.76
N ARG A 149 0.82 7.57 -13.76
CA ARG A 149 0.70 6.53 -14.79
C ARG A 149 2.02 6.38 -15.54
N SER A 150 2.35 5.16 -15.92
CA SER A 150 3.46 4.87 -16.83
C SER A 150 3.39 5.75 -18.09
N ALA A 151 4.55 6.06 -18.64
CA ALA A 151 4.66 6.84 -19.86
C ALA A 151 4.69 5.95 -21.13
N ASP A 152 5.13 4.69 -20.97
CA ASP A 152 5.46 3.77 -22.05
C ASP A 152 5.22 2.29 -21.69
N ASP A 153 4.30 2.05 -20.76
CA ASP A 153 3.87 0.73 -20.27
C ASP A 153 4.92 -0.03 -19.44
N ARG A 154 6.11 0.53 -19.23
CA ARG A 154 7.13 -0.02 -18.34
C ARG A 154 6.85 0.36 -16.89
N MET A 155 7.44 -0.40 -15.97
CA MET A 155 7.38 -0.10 -14.53
C MET A 155 8.48 0.90 -14.16
N PHE A 156 8.14 1.91 -13.38
CA PHE A 156 9.08 2.94 -12.96
C PHE A 156 9.38 2.88 -11.47
N LYS A 157 10.50 3.50 -11.07
CA LYS A 157 10.92 3.61 -9.67
C LYS A 157 9.82 4.20 -8.80
N ALA A 158 9.47 3.48 -7.75
CA ALA A 158 8.45 3.89 -6.80
C ALA A 158 8.95 4.88 -5.74
N LYS A 159 8.02 5.66 -5.21
CA LYS A 159 8.20 6.52 -4.04
C LYS A 159 8.03 5.72 -2.76
N THR A 160 8.74 6.10 -1.69
CA THR A 160 8.74 5.37 -0.41
C THR A 160 7.49 5.60 0.46
N GLY A 161 6.49 6.30 -0.04
CA GLY A 161 5.25 6.57 0.69
C GLY A 161 4.47 5.30 1.05
N VAL A 162 4.43 4.32 0.14
CA VAL A 162 3.78 3.02 0.38
C VAL A 162 4.43 2.26 1.53
N ALA A 163 5.76 2.21 1.58
CA ALA A 163 6.50 1.58 2.67
C ALA A 163 6.25 2.29 4.01
N ARG A 164 6.25 3.62 4.01
CA ARG A 164 5.95 4.40 5.21
C ARG A 164 4.56 4.09 5.75
N LEU A 165 3.54 4.07 4.89
CA LEU A 165 2.18 3.71 5.30
C LEU A 165 2.11 2.31 5.88
N ALA A 166 2.67 1.31 5.19
CA ALA A 166 2.64 -0.08 5.62
C ALA A 166 3.28 -0.25 7.01
N LEU A 167 4.47 0.33 7.22
CA LEU A 167 5.19 0.24 8.48
C LEU A 167 4.51 1.02 9.61
N THR A 168 3.94 2.21 9.32
CA THR A 168 3.27 3.03 10.33
C THR A 168 1.92 2.44 10.75
N ALA A 169 1.13 1.96 9.78
CA ALA A 169 -0.17 1.34 10.05
C ALA A 169 -0.03 -0.11 10.53
N LYS A 170 1.14 -0.75 10.34
CA LYS A 170 1.40 -2.18 10.64
C LYS A 170 0.40 -3.10 9.94
N VAL A 171 0.15 -2.83 8.66
CA VAL A 171 -0.80 -3.58 7.83
C VAL A 171 -0.08 -4.30 6.69
N PRO A 172 -0.61 -5.43 6.23
CA PRO A 172 -0.06 -6.13 5.07
C PRO A 172 -0.20 -5.32 3.79
N VAL A 173 0.71 -5.56 2.84
CA VAL A 173 0.65 -5.01 1.49
C VAL A 173 0.38 -6.13 0.52
N ILE A 174 -0.70 -6.02 -0.24
CA ILE A 174 -1.04 -6.94 -1.32
C ILE A 174 -0.52 -6.33 -2.62
N PRO A 175 0.48 -6.94 -3.28
CA PRO A 175 0.91 -6.50 -4.59
C PRO A 175 -0.17 -6.81 -5.63
N VAL A 176 -0.47 -5.85 -6.50
CA VAL A 176 -1.49 -5.98 -7.52
C VAL A 176 -0.89 -5.70 -8.89
N GLY A 177 -0.90 -6.70 -9.75
CA GLY A 177 -0.54 -6.56 -11.15
C GLY A 177 -1.73 -6.13 -11.98
N VAL A 178 -1.65 -4.96 -12.63
CA VAL A 178 -2.62 -4.50 -13.63
C VAL A 178 -2.01 -4.68 -15.02
N ALA A 179 -2.71 -5.38 -15.90
CA ALA A 179 -2.29 -5.64 -17.27
C ALA A 179 -3.36 -5.19 -18.27
N GLY A 180 -2.97 -4.67 -19.42
CA GLY A 180 -3.87 -4.36 -20.55
C GLY A 180 -4.91 -3.26 -20.25
N SER A 181 -4.69 -2.43 -19.24
CA SER A 181 -5.60 -1.33 -18.87
C SER A 181 -5.33 -0.02 -19.61
N GLN A 182 -4.32 0.00 -20.48
CA GLN A 182 -4.04 1.17 -21.32
C GLN A 182 -5.26 1.52 -22.17
N THR A 183 -5.44 2.80 -22.44
CA THR A 183 -6.53 3.27 -23.27
C THR A 183 -6.41 2.71 -24.70
N SER A 184 -7.29 1.78 -25.06
CA SER A 184 -7.34 1.21 -26.41
C SER A 184 -8.20 2.03 -27.37
N ARG A 185 -9.22 2.72 -26.84
CA ARG A 185 -10.13 3.58 -27.60
C ARG A 185 -10.77 4.62 -26.69
N THR A 186 -11.29 5.68 -27.29
CA THR A 186 -12.09 6.69 -26.57
C THR A 186 -13.48 6.75 -27.19
N VAL A 187 -14.52 6.63 -26.37
CA VAL A 187 -15.91 6.70 -26.77
C VAL A 187 -16.60 7.82 -25.98
N CYS A 188 -17.17 8.80 -26.64
CA CYS A 188 -17.78 9.99 -26.03
C CYS A 188 -16.87 10.68 -24.97
N GLY A 189 -15.56 10.75 -25.24
CA GLY A 189 -14.58 11.33 -24.30
C GLY A 189 -14.14 10.44 -23.14
N ILE A 190 -14.73 9.23 -23.01
CA ILE A 190 -14.35 8.26 -21.97
C ILE A 190 -13.28 7.32 -22.52
N PRO A 191 -12.08 7.28 -21.91
CA PRO A 191 -11.04 6.33 -22.29
C PRO A 191 -11.48 4.92 -21.90
N LEU A 192 -11.42 3.98 -22.82
CA LEU A 192 -11.77 2.58 -22.59
C LEU A 192 -10.57 1.68 -22.83
N CYS A 193 -10.48 0.62 -22.06
CA CYS A 193 -9.54 -0.49 -22.23
C CYS A 193 -10.26 -1.77 -22.65
N SER A 194 -9.53 -2.74 -23.15
CA SER A 194 -10.09 -4.02 -23.58
C SER A 194 -9.46 -5.17 -22.80
N ARG A 195 -10.30 -5.90 -22.05
CA ARG A 195 -9.94 -7.08 -21.27
C ARG A 195 -8.75 -6.87 -20.32
N PRO A 196 -8.80 -5.82 -19.46
CA PRO A 196 -7.75 -5.63 -18.47
C PRO A 196 -7.69 -6.81 -17.49
N GLY A 197 -6.48 -7.16 -17.04
CA GLY A 197 -6.24 -8.18 -16.04
C GLY A 197 -5.92 -7.57 -14.70
N LEU A 198 -6.43 -8.18 -13.64
CA LEU A 198 -6.06 -7.90 -12.25
C LEU A 198 -5.51 -9.18 -11.62
N ILE A 199 -4.29 -9.11 -11.11
CA ILE A 199 -3.61 -10.22 -10.46
C ILE A 199 -3.25 -9.78 -9.05
N PHE A 200 -3.88 -10.37 -8.02
CA PHE A 200 -3.59 -10.10 -6.62
C PHE A 200 -2.57 -11.11 -6.11
N GLY A 201 -1.38 -10.64 -5.79
CA GLY A 201 -0.30 -11.47 -5.23
C GLY A 201 -0.52 -11.76 -3.74
N ARG A 202 0.36 -12.60 -3.19
CA ARG A 202 0.32 -12.93 -1.75
C ARG A 202 0.61 -11.71 -0.89
N PRO A 203 -0.04 -11.57 0.26
CA PRO A 203 0.24 -10.48 1.19
C PRO A 203 1.70 -10.47 1.63
N LEU A 204 2.31 -9.30 1.61
CA LEU A 204 3.65 -9.04 2.14
C LEU A 204 3.51 -8.42 3.53
N ASP A 205 4.17 -9.00 4.51
CA ASP A 205 4.21 -8.49 5.87
C ASP A 205 5.59 -7.91 6.19
N PHE A 206 5.61 -6.68 6.68
CA PHE A 206 6.81 -5.96 7.06
C PHE A 206 6.76 -5.52 8.54
N SER A 207 5.94 -6.16 9.36
CA SER A 207 5.71 -5.80 10.77
C SER A 207 6.99 -5.76 11.59
N ASP A 208 7.95 -6.64 11.30
CA ASP A 208 9.27 -6.69 11.95
C ASP A 208 10.12 -5.43 11.79
N TYR A 209 9.76 -4.56 10.84
CA TYR A 209 10.46 -3.30 10.55
C TYR A 209 9.66 -2.07 10.96
N SER A 210 8.53 -2.24 11.64
CA SER A 210 7.60 -1.16 11.99
C SER A 210 8.20 -0.08 12.91
N ASP A 211 9.21 -0.41 13.72
CA ASP A 211 9.97 0.52 14.57
C ASP A 211 11.02 1.35 13.81
N ARG A 212 11.24 1.03 12.52
CA ARG A 212 12.30 1.59 11.68
C ARG A 212 11.79 2.52 10.56
N VAL A 213 10.59 3.05 10.71
CA VAL A 213 9.93 3.96 9.72
C VAL A 213 10.77 5.21 9.42
N GLY A 214 11.65 5.62 10.35
CA GLY A 214 12.57 6.75 10.17
C GLY A 214 13.78 6.46 9.26
N GLU A 215 14.07 5.20 8.97
CA GLU A 215 15.26 4.79 8.25
C GLU A 215 15.00 4.74 6.73
N THR A 216 15.64 5.64 5.99
CA THR A 216 15.48 5.72 4.52
C THR A 216 15.86 4.41 3.81
N ALA A 217 16.86 3.69 4.32
CA ALA A 217 17.28 2.41 3.76
C ALA A 217 16.20 1.35 3.89
N VAL A 218 15.53 1.27 5.06
CA VAL A 218 14.40 0.36 5.31
C VAL A 218 13.22 0.70 4.41
N LEU A 219 12.84 1.98 4.36
CA LEU A 219 11.76 2.43 3.49
C LEU A 219 12.02 2.10 2.01
N ARG A 220 13.28 2.27 1.56
CA ARG A 220 13.64 1.94 0.17
C ARG A 220 13.60 0.45 -0.08
N TRP A 221 14.13 -0.36 0.85
CA TRP A 221 14.08 -1.80 0.75
C TRP A 221 12.64 -2.32 0.70
N VAL A 222 11.78 -1.96 1.66
CA VAL A 222 10.35 -2.34 1.65
C VAL A 222 9.66 -1.94 0.35
N THR A 223 9.92 -0.71 -0.14
CA THR A 223 9.36 -0.25 -1.41
C THR A 223 9.80 -1.12 -2.58
N ASN A 224 11.07 -1.51 -2.61
CA ASN A 224 11.60 -2.34 -3.69
C ASN A 224 11.03 -3.76 -3.65
N GLU A 225 10.87 -4.37 -2.46
CA GLU A 225 10.22 -5.68 -2.30
C GLU A 225 8.76 -5.66 -2.82
N ILE A 226 8.01 -4.59 -2.47
CA ILE A 226 6.65 -4.41 -2.98
C ILE A 226 6.64 -4.32 -4.51
N MET A 227 7.53 -3.52 -5.09
CA MET A 227 7.57 -3.33 -6.54
C MET A 227 8.12 -4.57 -7.27
N ASP A 228 9.02 -5.33 -6.66
CA ASP A 228 9.50 -6.59 -7.21
C ASP A 228 8.36 -7.61 -7.31
N ALA A 229 7.55 -7.72 -6.24
CA ALA A 229 6.36 -8.56 -6.27
C ALA A 229 5.35 -8.12 -7.36
N VAL A 230 5.15 -6.81 -7.56
CA VAL A 230 4.29 -6.32 -8.66
C VAL A 230 4.91 -6.63 -10.03
N ALA A 231 6.24 -6.51 -10.17
CA ALA A 231 6.95 -6.83 -11.41
C ALA A 231 6.80 -8.32 -11.77
N GLU A 232 6.89 -9.21 -10.79
CA GLU A 232 6.66 -10.66 -10.99
C GLU A 232 5.24 -10.97 -11.49
N LEU A 233 4.23 -10.24 -11.02
CA LEU A 233 2.84 -10.42 -11.46
C LEU A 233 2.60 -9.90 -12.89
N THR A 234 3.31 -8.86 -13.31
CA THR A 234 3.05 -8.16 -14.57
C THR A 234 4.01 -8.53 -15.70
N GLY A 235 5.22 -8.97 -15.35
CA GLY A 235 6.30 -9.17 -16.32
C GLY A 235 6.81 -7.88 -16.96
N GLN A 236 6.49 -6.70 -16.39
CA GLN A 236 6.93 -5.43 -16.95
C GLN A 236 8.44 -5.22 -16.80
N GLU A 237 9.04 -4.62 -17.82
CA GLU A 237 10.42 -4.14 -17.77
C GLU A 237 10.53 -3.01 -16.72
N TYR A 238 11.52 -3.08 -15.82
CA TYR A 238 11.73 -2.09 -14.78
C TYR A 238 12.75 -1.03 -15.17
N VAL A 239 12.39 0.24 -14.98
CA VAL A 239 13.24 1.40 -15.25
C VAL A 239 13.53 2.15 -13.94
N ASP A 240 14.79 2.16 -13.50
CA ASP A 240 15.22 2.74 -12.22
C ASP A 240 15.26 4.28 -12.21
N VAL A 241 14.20 4.91 -12.74
CA VAL A 241 13.96 6.36 -12.66
C VAL A 241 12.52 6.66 -12.29
N PHE A 242 12.26 7.76 -11.64
CA PHE A 242 10.88 8.18 -11.33
C PHE A 242 10.12 8.55 -12.60
N ALA A 243 8.93 8.01 -12.77
CA ALA A 243 8.05 8.29 -13.92
C ALA A 243 7.80 9.79 -14.14
N THR A 244 7.79 10.59 -13.08
CA THR A 244 7.64 12.05 -13.17
C THR A 244 8.78 12.74 -13.92
N ARG A 245 10.02 12.21 -13.86
CA ARG A 245 11.15 12.74 -14.62
C ARG A 245 11.04 12.46 -16.12
N VAL A 246 10.43 11.32 -16.46
CA VAL A 246 10.19 10.91 -17.85
C VAL A 246 9.01 11.69 -18.43
N LYS A 247 7.95 11.86 -17.66
CA LYS A 247 6.70 12.46 -18.15
C LYS A 247 6.73 13.99 -18.19
N TYR A 248 7.34 14.61 -17.18
CA TYR A 248 7.31 16.07 -16.97
C TYR A 248 8.69 16.70 -16.77
N GLY A 249 9.75 15.89 -16.69
CA GLY A 249 11.08 16.35 -16.33
C GLY A 249 12.11 16.21 -17.45
N ASN A 250 13.36 16.16 -17.03
CA ASN A 250 14.55 16.19 -17.89
C ASN A 250 14.82 14.91 -18.71
N LEU A 251 14.05 13.85 -18.48
CA LEU A 251 14.15 12.58 -19.24
C LEU A 251 13.03 12.43 -20.28
N ARG A 252 12.20 13.46 -20.49
CA ARG A 252 11.13 13.41 -21.47
C ARG A 252 11.68 13.23 -22.89
N GLY A 253 11.22 12.18 -23.58
CA GLY A 253 11.65 11.85 -24.95
C GLY A 253 13.08 11.35 -25.08
N LYS A 254 13.76 11.02 -23.97
CA LYS A 254 15.11 10.41 -24.01
C LYS A 254 15.03 8.89 -24.01
N ASP A 255 16.08 8.27 -24.56
CA ASP A 255 16.30 6.84 -24.40
C ASP A 255 16.47 6.47 -22.93
N LEU A 256 15.71 5.49 -22.46
CA LEU A 256 15.71 5.03 -21.08
C LEU A 256 16.51 3.72 -20.87
N THR A 257 17.04 3.14 -21.94
CA THR A 257 17.83 1.90 -21.90
C THR A 257 18.93 1.91 -20.81
N PRO A 258 19.65 3.02 -20.56
CA PRO A 258 20.70 3.04 -19.52
C PRO A 258 20.16 2.82 -18.10
N TRP A 259 18.86 3.01 -17.86
CA TRP A 259 18.22 2.86 -16.55
C TRP A 259 17.38 1.58 -16.43
N VAL A 260 17.32 0.76 -17.47
CA VAL A 260 16.65 -0.54 -17.40
C VAL A 260 17.42 -1.45 -16.45
N ARG A 261 16.70 -2.16 -15.60
CA ARG A 261 17.22 -3.14 -14.64
C ARG A 261 16.32 -4.37 -14.66
N ASP A 262 16.88 -5.51 -14.33
CA ASP A 262 16.14 -6.77 -14.29
C ASP A 262 15.04 -6.74 -13.23
N ARG A 263 15.29 -6.07 -12.09
CA ARG A 263 14.36 -5.97 -10.95
C ARG A 263 14.52 -4.66 -10.18
N PRO A 264 13.49 -4.23 -9.42
CA PRO A 264 13.63 -3.18 -8.40
C PRO A 264 14.62 -3.61 -7.33
N GLY A 265 15.81 -3.05 -7.35
CA GLY A 265 16.91 -3.15 -6.41
C GLY A 265 16.94 -4.32 -5.42
N HIS A 266 17.58 -5.41 -5.80
CA HIS A 266 17.83 -6.56 -4.93
C HIS A 266 18.94 -6.18 -3.92
N VAL A 267 18.56 -5.64 -2.79
CA VAL A 267 19.44 -5.37 -1.66
C VAL A 267 19.04 -6.33 -0.55
N ALA A 268 20.02 -6.95 0.12
CA ALA A 268 19.75 -7.76 1.29
C ALA A 268 18.89 -6.98 2.31
N PRO A 269 17.93 -7.63 2.97
CA PRO A 269 17.10 -6.96 3.97
C PRO A 269 18.00 -6.31 5.01
N PRO A 270 17.71 -5.07 5.44
CA PRO A 270 18.44 -4.46 6.54
C PRO A 270 18.35 -5.36 7.77
N ALA A 271 19.49 -5.70 8.40
CA ALA A 271 19.51 -6.59 9.56
C ALA A 271 18.46 -6.14 10.60
N PRO A 272 17.64 -7.07 11.15
CA PRO A 272 16.71 -6.72 12.21
C PRO A 272 17.48 -6.13 13.38
N ARG A 273 16.89 -5.18 14.11
CA ARG A 273 17.47 -4.73 15.37
C ARG A 273 17.46 -5.92 16.32
N MET A 274 18.63 -6.38 16.76
CA MET A 274 18.71 -7.35 17.84
C MET A 274 18.14 -6.68 19.11
N ASP A 275 17.04 -7.19 19.60
CA ASP A 275 16.43 -6.73 20.84
C ASP A 275 17.40 -7.08 21.98
N ARG A 276 18.11 -6.09 22.53
CA ARG A 276 19.06 -6.27 23.63
C ARG A 276 18.42 -6.87 24.88
N GLN A 277 17.08 -6.93 24.95
CA GLN A 277 16.35 -7.48 26.09
C GLN A 277 16.20 -9.01 26.03
N ARG A 278 16.32 -9.66 24.88
CA ARG A 278 16.28 -11.14 24.82
C ARG A 278 17.57 -11.83 25.28
N VAL A 279 18.70 -11.12 25.25
CA VAL A 279 20.00 -11.71 25.64
C VAL A 279 20.21 -11.73 27.15
N THR A 280 19.46 -10.95 27.93
CA THR A 280 19.63 -10.87 29.40
C THR A 280 18.79 -11.90 30.18
N SER A 281 17.89 -12.63 29.55
CA SER A 281 17.06 -13.64 30.23
C SER A 281 17.62 -15.07 30.15
N GLU A 282 18.66 -15.32 29.36
CA GLU A 282 19.26 -16.67 29.24
C GLU A 282 20.57 -16.85 30.01
N THR A 283 21.05 -15.84 30.71
CA THR A 283 22.31 -15.97 31.49
C THR A 283 22.10 -15.55 32.94
N GLN A 284 21.29 -16.31 33.67
CA GLN A 284 21.48 -16.44 35.12
C GLN A 284 21.96 -17.88 35.44
N PRO A 285 23.23 -18.06 35.82
CA PRO A 285 23.66 -19.31 36.40
C PRO A 285 23.03 -19.39 37.79
N GLY A 286 22.18 -20.38 37.99
CA GLY A 286 21.66 -20.74 39.31
C GLY A 286 22.82 -21.04 40.27
N THR A 287 22.98 -20.19 41.27
CA THR A 287 23.76 -20.50 42.48
C THR A 287 22.87 -21.32 43.40
N ASP A 288 23.00 -22.65 43.31
CA ASP A 288 22.67 -23.48 44.45
C ASP A 288 23.88 -24.31 44.78
N GLY A 289 24.44 -23.99 45.96
CA GLY A 289 25.51 -24.75 46.57
C GLY A 289 24.98 -26.05 47.18
N THR A 290 25.61 -27.16 46.82
CA THR A 290 25.77 -28.26 47.73
C THR A 290 27.05 -29.01 47.39
N SER A 291 27.92 -29.02 48.37
CA SER A 291 29.12 -29.84 48.55
C SER A 291 28.79 -31.33 48.46
N SER A 292 29.56 -32.11 47.69
CA SER A 292 30.22 -33.32 48.24
C SER A 292 30.91 -34.14 47.15
N THR A 293 32.15 -34.41 47.46
CA THR A 293 32.90 -35.70 47.32
C THR A 293 33.46 -36.07 45.96
N VAL A 294 34.76 -35.89 45.93
CA VAL A 294 35.81 -36.51 45.13
C VAL A 294 35.57 -38.02 44.90
N SER A 295 35.70 -38.48 43.66
CA SER A 295 36.22 -39.81 43.33
C SER A 295 36.85 -39.74 41.92
N GLN A 296 38.15 -40.14 41.90
CA GLN A 296 39.00 -40.25 40.72
C GLN A 296 38.59 -41.40 39.79
N PRO A 297 39.03 -41.36 38.53
CA PRO A 297 38.67 -42.36 37.51
C PRO A 297 39.62 -43.57 37.52
N PRO A 298 39.24 -44.68 36.87
CA PRO A 298 40.22 -45.64 36.36
C PRO A 298 40.44 -45.43 34.88
N SER A 299 41.72 -45.34 34.56
CA SER A 299 42.33 -45.58 33.27
C SER A 299 42.15 -47.02 32.80
N VAL A 300 41.74 -47.25 31.55
CA VAL A 300 42.18 -48.44 30.80
C VAL A 300 42.37 -48.06 29.33
N LEU A 301 43.56 -48.34 28.92
CA LEU A 301 44.14 -48.35 27.58
C LEU A 301 43.58 -49.50 26.70
N THR A 302 43.82 -49.34 25.39
CA THR A 302 44.15 -50.40 24.38
C THR A 302 42.94 -51.12 23.77
N ASP A 303 42.80 -51.27 22.51
CA ASP A 303 43.51 -51.60 21.31
C ASP A 303 42.55 -51.95 20.16
N LEU A 304 42.99 -51.61 18.94
CA LEU A 304 42.93 -52.41 17.69
C LEU A 304 41.59 -52.87 17.08
N HIS A 305 41.17 -52.32 16.00
CA HIS A 305 41.41 -52.72 14.58
C HIS A 305 40.74 -51.74 13.65
#